data_cf993408d0083c066853157882fae771
#
_entry.id   cf993408d0083c066853157882fae771
#
_cell.length_a   1.000
_cell.length_b   1.000
_cell.length_c   1.000
_cell.angle_alpha   90.00
_cell.angle_beta   90.00
_cell.angle_gamma   90.00
#
_symmetry.space_group_name_H-M   'P 1'
#
loop_
_entity.id
_entity.type
_entity.pdbx_description
1 polymer ?
#
loop_
_entity_poly.entity_id
_entity_poly.type
_entity_poly.pdbx_seq_one_letter_code
_entity_poly.pdbx_strand_id
1 'polypeptide(L)'
;KRFKNIVFESIDTLMNIPYGQSYNIKNENEKHLLDVYSPKNDTLKKRPLVVFIHGGGFVNGDKRTGYSRIVSENLSQRGFVVGSINYRLGIAEPKSDVSYFEAMIRAVQDAKAAVRFFRKNAENYGIDTSKIYIAGGSAGAMTALHLAYLDQKEVPAFIDLAKNGAMEGTSGNEGFSSKIHGVVNFWGAMVNVNWLNKGDVPVFNVHGTADKTVPYDSSFAYHNFKYGSQIIFERALNQ
;
A
#
# COMPACT_ATOMS: atom_id res chain seq x y z
N LYS A 1 20.63 -6.28 16.07
CA LYS A 1 19.34 -6.10 16.75
C LYS A 1 18.22 -6.37 15.75
N ARG A 2 17.31 -7.30 16.08
CA ARG A 2 16.14 -7.66 15.26
C ARG A 2 15.34 -6.41 14.90
N PHE A 3 14.73 -6.43 13.72
CA PHE A 3 13.96 -5.35 13.08
C PHE A 3 14.80 -4.11 12.66
N LYS A 4 16.09 -4.09 12.99
CA LYS A 4 17.03 -3.03 12.56
C LYS A 4 18.10 -3.60 11.64
N ASN A 5 18.76 -4.68 12.05
CA ASN A 5 19.85 -5.30 11.31
C ASN A 5 19.39 -6.59 10.63
N ILE A 6 20.06 -7.03 9.60
CA ILE A 6 19.91 -8.37 9.06
C ILE A 6 20.36 -9.35 10.16
N VAL A 7 19.46 -10.27 10.54
CA VAL A 7 19.68 -11.30 11.58
C VAL A 7 19.31 -12.70 11.09
N PHE A 8 18.74 -12.80 9.90
CA PHE A 8 18.41 -14.05 9.23
C PHE A 8 19.11 -14.08 7.87
N GLU A 9 19.96 -15.08 7.64
CA GLU A 9 20.67 -15.26 6.37
C GLU A 9 19.73 -15.76 5.26
N SER A 10 18.70 -16.51 5.64
CA SER A 10 17.76 -17.12 4.70
C SER A 10 16.32 -16.77 5.04
N ILE A 11 15.48 -16.76 4.02
CA ILE A 11 14.05 -16.51 4.11
C ILE A 11 13.25 -17.61 3.43
N ASP A 12 12.01 -17.79 3.84
CA ASP A 12 11.01 -18.60 3.14
C ASP A 12 10.11 -17.69 2.31
N THR A 13 9.71 -18.16 1.13
CA THR A 13 8.80 -17.42 0.25
C THR A 13 7.65 -18.33 -0.19
N LEU A 14 6.41 -17.89 0.07
CA LEU A 14 5.20 -18.48 -0.48
C LEU A 14 4.70 -17.59 -1.60
N MET A 15 4.50 -18.17 -2.79
CA MET A 15 4.23 -17.40 -3.99
C MET A 15 2.79 -17.56 -4.49
N ASN A 16 2.24 -16.48 -5.08
CA ASN A 16 0.94 -16.49 -5.76
C ASN A 16 -0.23 -16.93 -4.86
N ILE A 17 -0.21 -16.48 -3.61
CA ILE A 17 -1.31 -16.72 -2.67
C ILE A 17 -2.49 -15.82 -3.04
N PRO A 18 -3.68 -16.36 -3.31
CA PRO A 18 -4.85 -15.54 -3.57
C PRO A 18 -5.34 -14.88 -2.27
N TYR A 19 -5.52 -13.56 -2.29
CA TYR A 19 -6.00 -12.81 -1.14
C TYR A 19 -7.36 -12.14 -1.36
N GLY A 20 -7.82 -12.11 -2.60
CA GLY A 20 -9.10 -11.52 -2.96
C GLY A 20 -9.36 -11.61 -4.46
N GLN A 21 -10.48 -11.03 -4.86
CA GLN A 21 -10.84 -10.87 -6.28
C GLN A 21 -11.84 -9.72 -6.44
N SER A 22 -11.85 -9.09 -7.61
CA SER A 22 -12.84 -8.07 -7.97
C SER A 22 -12.84 -7.83 -9.47
N TYR A 23 -13.81 -7.08 -9.97
CA TYR A 23 -13.88 -6.71 -11.38
C TYR A 23 -12.84 -5.64 -11.73
N ASN A 24 -12.08 -5.86 -12.80
CA ASN A 24 -11.14 -4.90 -13.36
C ASN A 24 -11.84 -3.90 -14.30
N ILE A 25 -11.05 -2.99 -14.92
CA ILE A 25 -11.61 -1.97 -15.83
C ILE A 25 -12.26 -2.53 -17.09
N LYS A 26 -12.01 -3.80 -17.43
CA LYS A 26 -12.62 -4.52 -18.57
C LYS A 26 -13.86 -5.31 -18.14
N ASN A 27 -14.30 -5.16 -16.89
CA ASN A 27 -15.39 -5.93 -16.31
C ASN A 27 -15.11 -7.45 -16.27
N GLU A 28 -13.85 -7.84 -16.11
CA GLU A 28 -13.40 -9.21 -15.91
C GLU A 28 -13.12 -9.44 -14.42
N ASN A 29 -13.55 -10.58 -13.88
CA ASN A 29 -13.26 -10.93 -12.48
C ASN A 29 -11.78 -11.33 -12.35
N GLU A 30 -10.99 -10.48 -11.69
CA GLU A 30 -9.55 -10.62 -11.54
C GLU A 30 -9.19 -11.10 -10.13
N LYS A 31 -8.43 -12.20 -10.06
CA LYS A 31 -7.86 -12.69 -8.80
C LYS A 31 -6.69 -11.83 -8.37
N HIS A 32 -6.67 -11.43 -7.12
CA HIS A 32 -5.57 -10.67 -6.52
C HIS A 32 -4.60 -11.63 -5.84
N LEU A 33 -3.34 -11.57 -6.24
CA LEU A 33 -2.28 -12.46 -5.76
C LEU A 33 -1.25 -11.69 -4.95
N LEU A 34 -0.73 -12.32 -3.91
CA LEU A 34 0.40 -11.83 -3.13
C LEU A 34 1.48 -12.91 -2.99
N ASP A 35 2.69 -12.47 -2.64
CA ASP A 35 3.77 -13.33 -2.19
C ASP A 35 4.08 -13.01 -0.71
N VAL A 36 4.32 -14.04 0.08
CA VAL A 36 4.68 -13.88 1.50
C VAL A 36 6.15 -14.22 1.67
N TYR A 37 6.89 -13.30 2.27
CA TYR A 37 8.29 -13.47 2.64
C TYR A 37 8.40 -13.51 4.17
N SER A 38 9.10 -14.48 4.71
CA SER A 38 9.29 -14.63 6.16
C SER A 38 10.68 -15.13 6.50
N PRO A 39 11.20 -14.82 7.70
CA PRO A 39 12.49 -15.34 8.16
C PRO A 39 12.45 -16.85 8.27
N LYS A 40 13.45 -17.53 7.68
CA LYS A 40 13.55 -19.00 7.78
C LYS A 40 14.00 -19.42 9.19
N ASN A 41 13.40 -20.47 9.70
CA ASN A 41 13.69 -21.04 11.01
C ASN A 41 13.49 -20.07 12.19
N ASP A 42 12.66 -19.05 12.03
CA ASP A 42 12.36 -18.11 13.11
C ASP A 42 11.33 -18.69 14.06
N THR A 43 11.66 -18.69 15.34
CA THR A 43 10.81 -19.22 16.41
C THR A 43 9.77 -18.21 16.96
N LEU A 44 9.90 -16.93 16.61
CA LEU A 44 8.95 -15.90 17.06
C LEU A 44 7.59 -16.11 16.40
N LYS A 45 6.54 -16.24 17.23
CA LYS A 45 5.16 -16.52 16.77
C LYS A 45 4.33 -15.25 16.46
N LYS A 46 4.82 -14.07 16.85
CA LYS A 46 4.14 -12.77 16.63
C LYS A 46 5.12 -11.76 16.07
N ARG A 47 5.18 -11.65 14.75
CA ARG A 47 6.07 -10.76 14.01
C ARG A 47 5.31 -9.57 13.44
N PRO A 48 5.91 -8.38 13.35
CA PRO A 48 5.32 -7.29 12.59
C PRO A 48 5.13 -7.69 11.13
N LEU A 49 4.01 -7.25 10.54
CA LEU A 49 3.72 -7.38 9.12
C LEU A 49 3.99 -6.09 8.38
N VAL A 50 4.58 -6.17 7.19
CA VAL A 50 4.60 -5.10 6.20
C VAL A 50 3.87 -5.56 4.94
N VAL A 51 2.78 -4.90 4.56
CA VAL A 51 2.14 -5.08 3.26
C VAL A 51 2.82 -4.13 2.28
N PHE A 52 3.50 -4.68 1.27
CA PHE A 52 4.26 -3.91 0.30
C PHE A 52 3.51 -3.81 -1.03
N ILE A 53 3.37 -2.59 -1.58
CA ILE A 53 2.63 -2.26 -2.79
C ILE A 53 3.60 -1.74 -3.85
N HIS A 54 3.65 -2.38 -5.01
CA HIS A 54 4.52 -1.96 -6.11
C HIS A 54 4.06 -0.67 -6.77
N GLY A 55 4.98 0.04 -7.42
CA GLY A 55 4.70 1.19 -8.27
C GLY A 55 4.24 0.80 -9.68
N GLY A 56 4.35 1.74 -10.61
CA GLY A 56 4.01 1.53 -12.03
C GLY A 56 2.83 2.36 -12.52
N GLY A 57 2.54 3.50 -11.85
CA GLY A 57 1.55 4.50 -12.30
C GLY A 57 0.11 3.97 -12.38
N PHE A 58 -0.22 2.90 -11.66
CA PHE A 58 -1.51 2.16 -11.74
C PHE A 58 -1.77 1.45 -13.08
N VAL A 59 -0.82 1.42 -14.00
CA VAL A 59 -0.98 0.81 -15.33
C VAL A 59 -0.10 -0.41 -15.57
N ASN A 60 0.98 -0.55 -14.79
CA ASN A 60 1.88 -1.69 -14.88
C ASN A 60 2.54 -1.99 -13.51
N GLY A 61 3.38 -3.00 -13.47
CA GLY A 61 4.09 -3.44 -12.28
C GLY A 61 3.68 -4.83 -11.84
N ASP A 62 4.44 -5.37 -10.91
CA ASP A 62 4.19 -6.68 -10.31
C ASP A 62 4.84 -6.75 -8.93
N LYS A 63 4.28 -7.53 -8.02
CA LYS A 63 4.76 -7.78 -6.66
C LYS A 63 6.20 -8.29 -6.56
N ARG A 64 6.80 -8.76 -7.66
CA ARG A 64 8.18 -9.28 -7.74
C ARG A 64 9.15 -8.35 -8.46
N THR A 65 8.67 -7.29 -9.10
CA THR A 65 9.52 -6.44 -9.91
C THR A 65 10.41 -5.53 -9.09
N GLY A 66 11.67 -5.37 -9.57
CA GLY A 66 12.62 -4.38 -9.11
C GLY A 66 12.78 -4.34 -7.60
N TYR A 67 12.56 -3.19 -7.03
CA TYR A 67 12.71 -2.92 -5.61
C TYR A 67 11.69 -3.64 -4.72
N SER A 68 10.52 -4.05 -5.23
CA SER A 68 9.49 -4.75 -4.42
C SER A 68 10.05 -6.02 -3.79
N ARG A 69 10.72 -6.85 -4.60
CA ARG A 69 11.38 -8.06 -4.12
C ARG A 69 12.53 -7.73 -3.15
N ILE A 70 13.40 -6.79 -3.54
CA ILE A 70 14.58 -6.41 -2.74
C ILE A 70 14.15 -5.92 -1.35
N VAL A 71 13.14 -5.05 -1.26
CA VAL A 71 12.63 -4.55 0.01
C VAL A 71 12.01 -5.67 0.83
N SER A 72 11.20 -6.55 0.21
CA SER A 72 10.55 -7.67 0.89
C SER A 72 11.56 -8.66 1.48
N GLU A 73 12.58 -9.06 0.72
CA GLU A 73 13.66 -9.92 1.18
C GLU A 73 14.43 -9.28 2.34
N ASN A 74 14.85 -8.02 2.18
CA ASN A 74 15.60 -7.29 3.19
C ASN A 74 14.85 -7.09 4.51
N LEU A 75 13.54 -6.81 4.47
CA LEU A 75 12.72 -6.71 5.67
C LEU A 75 12.55 -8.07 6.34
N SER A 76 12.35 -9.14 5.57
CA SER A 76 12.24 -10.50 6.10
C SER A 76 13.53 -10.96 6.76
N GLN A 77 14.70 -10.66 6.18
CA GLN A 77 16.00 -10.91 6.81
C GLN A 77 16.20 -10.13 8.13
N ARG A 78 15.42 -9.08 8.37
CA ARG A 78 15.39 -8.32 9.64
C ARG A 78 14.36 -8.84 10.64
N GLY A 79 13.53 -9.81 10.24
CA GLY A 79 12.57 -10.46 11.14
C GLY A 79 11.11 -10.08 10.94
N PHE A 80 10.78 -9.31 9.91
CA PHE A 80 9.39 -9.01 9.53
C PHE A 80 8.78 -10.17 8.73
N VAL A 81 7.45 -10.27 8.77
CA VAL A 81 6.69 -10.91 7.69
C VAL A 81 6.35 -9.84 6.67
N VAL A 82 6.51 -10.13 5.39
CA VAL A 82 6.19 -9.18 4.31
C VAL A 82 5.22 -9.83 3.34
N GLY A 83 4.11 -9.13 3.04
CA GLY A 83 3.19 -9.49 1.98
C GLY A 83 3.36 -8.53 0.80
N SER A 84 4.00 -8.95 -0.28
CA SER A 84 4.09 -8.16 -1.50
C SER A 84 2.88 -8.45 -2.39
N ILE A 85 2.09 -7.43 -2.74
CA ILE A 85 0.78 -7.60 -3.39
C ILE A 85 0.77 -7.13 -4.83
N ASN A 86 0.01 -7.83 -5.69
CA ASN A 86 -0.55 -7.29 -6.92
C ASN A 86 -1.93 -6.70 -6.62
N TYR A 87 -2.29 -5.65 -7.31
CA TYR A 87 -3.58 -4.98 -7.21
C TYR A 87 -4.12 -4.69 -8.62
N ARG A 88 -5.41 -4.42 -8.76
CA ARG A 88 -6.03 -4.13 -10.07
C ARG A 88 -5.38 -2.93 -10.75
N LEU A 89 -4.84 -3.18 -11.93
CA LEU A 89 -4.21 -2.20 -12.79
C LEU A 89 -5.19 -1.67 -13.84
N GLY A 90 -4.84 -0.52 -14.41
CA GLY A 90 -5.51 0.11 -15.53
C GLY A 90 -6.16 1.44 -15.18
N ILE A 91 -6.02 2.38 -16.11
CA ILE A 91 -6.68 3.69 -16.13
C ILE A 91 -7.57 3.68 -17.37
N ALA A 92 -8.89 3.82 -17.19
CA ALA A 92 -9.86 3.71 -18.30
C ALA A 92 -9.63 4.82 -19.35
N GLU A 93 -9.40 6.04 -18.88
CA GLU A 93 -9.09 7.21 -19.71
C GLU A 93 -7.76 7.83 -19.26
N PRO A 94 -6.64 7.54 -19.94
CA PRO A 94 -5.31 7.93 -19.47
C PRO A 94 -5.08 9.44 -19.25
N LYS A 95 -5.91 10.31 -19.85
CA LYS A 95 -5.83 11.77 -19.68
C LYS A 95 -6.86 12.33 -18.69
N SER A 96 -7.61 11.49 -18.01
CA SER A 96 -8.68 11.88 -17.08
C SER A 96 -8.20 11.81 -15.65
N ASP A 97 -8.32 12.91 -14.91
CA ASP A 97 -8.08 12.99 -13.47
C ASP A 97 -9.00 12.04 -12.71
N VAL A 98 -10.26 11.94 -13.14
CA VAL A 98 -11.27 11.04 -12.58
C VAL A 98 -10.81 9.59 -12.70
N SER A 99 -10.44 9.15 -13.91
CA SER A 99 -9.98 7.77 -14.15
C SER A 99 -8.70 7.43 -13.40
N TYR A 100 -7.80 8.39 -13.23
CA TYR A 100 -6.59 8.22 -12.40
C TYR A 100 -6.96 8.02 -10.93
N PHE A 101 -7.88 8.84 -10.40
CA PHE A 101 -8.34 8.72 -9.02
C PHE A 101 -9.12 7.41 -8.80
N GLU A 102 -9.97 6.99 -9.74
CA GLU A 102 -10.66 5.70 -9.70
C GLU A 102 -9.68 4.53 -9.66
N ALA A 103 -8.57 4.58 -10.42
CA ALA A 103 -7.52 3.56 -10.38
C ALA A 103 -6.84 3.50 -9.00
N MET A 104 -6.59 4.66 -8.38
CA MET A 104 -6.06 4.74 -7.02
C MET A 104 -7.04 4.16 -5.99
N ILE A 105 -8.34 4.45 -6.09
CA ILE A 105 -9.37 3.87 -5.20
C ILE A 105 -9.38 2.35 -5.32
N ARG A 106 -9.36 1.79 -6.53
CA ARG A 106 -9.29 0.33 -6.72
C ARG A 106 -8.06 -0.27 -6.05
N ALA A 107 -6.89 0.36 -6.20
CA ALA A 107 -5.66 -0.09 -5.54
C ALA A 107 -5.76 -0.03 -4.00
N VAL A 108 -6.39 1.02 -3.44
CA VAL A 108 -6.67 1.13 -2.00
C VAL A 108 -7.59 0.01 -1.52
N GLN A 109 -8.68 -0.26 -2.23
CA GLN A 109 -9.61 -1.35 -1.89
C GLN A 109 -8.91 -2.71 -1.86
N ASP A 110 -8.06 -2.99 -2.84
CA ASP A 110 -7.31 -4.24 -2.93
C ASP A 110 -6.25 -4.34 -1.83
N ALA A 111 -5.55 -3.24 -1.53
CA ALA A 111 -4.59 -3.19 -0.42
C ALA A 111 -5.28 -3.40 0.94
N LYS A 112 -6.47 -2.83 1.15
CA LYS A 112 -7.29 -3.08 2.34
C LYS A 112 -7.71 -4.56 2.44
N ALA A 113 -8.10 -5.18 1.33
CA ALA A 113 -8.39 -6.62 1.29
C ALA A 113 -7.17 -7.48 1.66
N ALA A 114 -5.96 -7.08 1.23
CA ALA A 114 -4.73 -7.76 1.63
C ALA A 114 -4.45 -7.63 3.14
N VAL A 115 -4.67 -6.45 3.74
CA VAL A 115 -4.55 -6.27 5.19
C VAL A 115 -5.56 -7.18 5.93
N ARG A 116 -6.81 -7.23 5.46
CA ARG A 116 -7.85 -8.13 6.03
C ARG A 116 -7.45 -9.60 5.90
N PHE A 117 -6.90 -10.00 4.73
CA PHE A 117 -6.39 -11.36 4.50
C PHE A 117 -5.33 -11.75 5.54
N PHE A 118 -4.34 -10.90 5.76
CA PHE A 118 -3.30 -11.18 6.74
C PHE A 118 -3.82 -11.19 8.17
N ARG A 119 -4.77 -10.35 8.50
CA ARG A 119 -5.40 -10.33 9.82
C ARG A 119 -6.20 -11.61 10.09
N LYS A 120 -6.96 -12.07 9.08
CA LYS A 120 -7.68 -13.36 9.11
C LYS A 120 -6.75 -14.55 9.31
N ASN A 121 -5.60 -14.53 8.65
CA ASN A 121 -4.64 -15.63 8.62
C ASN A 121 -3.40 -15.39 9.52
N ALA A 122 -3.52 -14.52 10.52
CA ALA A 122 -2.39 -14.07 11.32
C ALA A 122 -1.63 -15.20 12.02
N GLU A 123 -2.32 -16.20 12.53
CA GLU A 123 -1.71 -17.38 13.18
C GLU A 123 -0.89 -18.20 12.19
N ASN A 124 -1.41 -18.44 10.98
CA ASN A 124 -0.74 -19.22 9.94
C ASN A 124 0.59 -18.61 9.50
N TYR A 125 0.67 -17.27 9.49
CA TYR A 125 1.88 -16.53 9.09
C TYR A 125 2.69 -16.03 10.28
N GLY A 126 2.27 -16.30 11.52
CA GLY A 126 2.94 -15.83 12.73
C GLY A 126 3.01 -14.29 12.83
N ILE A 127 1.89 -13.62 12.58
CA ILE A 127 1.75 -12.16 12.52
C ILE A 127 1.20 -11.62 13.84
N ASP A 128 1.80 -10.51 14.32
CA ASP A 128 1.25 -9.66 15.37
C ASP A 128 0.26 -8.66 14.75
N THR A 129 -1.03 -8.89 14.94
CA THR A 129 -2.09 -8.03 14.39
C THR A 129 -2.13 -6.61 14.99
N SER A 130 -1.37 -6.34 16.04
CA SER A 130 -1.16 -5.00 16.60
C SER A 130 0.00 -4.25 15.93
N LYS A 131 0.69 -4.85 14.95
CA LYS A 131 1.88 -4.31 14.27
C LYS A 131 1.82 -4.58 12.76
N ILE A 132 0.80 -4.05 12.11
CA ILE A 132 0.60 -4.12 10.66
C ILE A 132 0.94 -2.77 10.05
N TYR A 133 1.92 -2.75 9.17
CA TYR A 133 2.37 -1.56 8.46
C TYR A 133 2.10 -1.71 6.97
N ILE A 134 1.91 -0.59 6.29
CA ILE A 134 1.78 -0.56 4.84
C ILE A 134 2.95 0.23 4.24
N ALA A 135 3.48 -0.26 3.14
CA ALA A 135 4.60 0.36 2.45
C ALA A 135 4.40 0.30 0.94
N GLY A 136 4.96 1.22 0.22
CA GLY A 136 4.93 1.17 -1.25
C GLY A 136 5.86 2.18 -1.89
N GLY A 137 6.07 2.04 -3.20
CA GLY A 137 6.86 2.98 -3.99
C GLY A 137 6.02 3.64 -5.08
N SER A 138 6.20 4.96 -5.34
CA SER A 138 5.49 5.68 -6.40
C SER A 138 3.96 5.51 -6.26
N ALA A 139 3.26 4.99 -7.29
CA ALA A 139 1.83 4.68 -7.22
C ALA A 139 1.45 3.77 -6.04
N GLY A 140 2.30 2.80 -5.67
CA GLY A 140 2.09 1.97 -4.48
C GLY A 140 2.20 2.75 -3.18
N ALA A 141 3.10 3.74 -3.10
CA ALA A 141 3.18 4.64 -1.95
C ALA A 141 1.97 5.59 -1.89
N MET A 142 1.51 6.09 -3.04
CA MET A 142 0.25 6.85 -3.12
C MET A 142 -0.92 6.01 -2.60
N THR A 143 -1.02 4.75 -3.01
CA THR A 143 -2.03 3.80 -2.49
C THR A 143 -1.92 3.67 -0.96
N ALA A 144 -0.71 3.49 -0.43
CA ALA A 144 -0.48 3.35 1.01
C ALA A 144 -0.89 4.61 1.80
N LEU A 145 -0.55 5.81 1.30
CA LEU A 145 -0.93 7.09 1.90
C LEU A 145 -2.46 7.31 1.89
N HIS A 146 -3.11 7.02 0.75
CA HIS A 146 -4.57 7.20 0.65
C HIS A 146 -5.34 6.11 1.41
N LEU A 147 -4.79 4.90 1.55
CA LEU A 147 -5.36 3.88 2.45
C LEU A 147 -5.36 4.36 3.90
N ALA A 148 -4.30 5.07 4.32
CA ALA A 148 -4.11 5.51 5.69
C ALA A 148 -4.91 6.77 6.05
N TYR A 149 -4.99 7.72 5.13
CA TYR A 149 -5.41 9.10 5.44
C TYR A 149 -6.65 9.59 4.69
N LEU A 150 -7.12 8.88 3.66
CA LEU A 150 -8.35 9.25 2.94
C LEU A 150 -9.56 8.55 3.57
N ASP A 151 -10.36 9.27 4.31
CA ASP A 151 -11.63 8.78 4.83
C ASP A 151 -12.71 8.73 3.73
N GLN A 152 -13.70 7.83 3.90
CA GLN A 152 -14.84 7.70 2.98
C GLN A 152 -15.57 9.02 2.71
N LYS A 153 -15.73 9.87 3.73
CA LYS A 153 -16.41 11.17 3.64
C LYS A 153 -15.61 12.26 2.90
N GLU A 154 -14.31 12.03 2.71
CA GLU A 154 -13.38 12.94 2.08
C GLU A 154 -13.12 12.61 0.60
N VAL A 155 -13.68 11.50 0.12
CA VAL A 155 -13.61 11.13 -1.30
C VAL A 155 -14.21 12.27 -2.12
N PRO A 156 -13.48 12.81 -3.11
CA PRO A 156 -13.95 13.93 -3.92
C PRO A 156 -15.30 13.65 -4.59
N ALA A 157 -16.19 14.66 -4.62
CA ALA A 157 -17.54 14.51 -5.15
C ALA A 157 -17.63 14.14 -6.64
N PHE A 158 -16.54 14.33 -7.40
CA PHE A 158 -16.47 13.90 -8.80
C PHE A 158 -16.29 12.38 -8.96
N ILE A 159 -16.04 11.64 -7.86
CA ILE A 159 -15.96 10.17 -7.85
C ILE A 159 -17.33 9.59 -7.54
N ASP A 160 -17.84 8.83 -8.47
CA ASP A 160 -19.08 8.07 -8.29
C ASP A 160 -18.82 6.82 -7.41
N LEU A 161 -19.17 6.94 -6.13
CA LEU A 161 -19.05 5.83 -5.18
C LEU A 161 -20.09 4.72 -5.41
N ALA A 162 -21.18 4.99 -6.10
CA ALA A 162 -22.13 3.94 -6.48
C ALA A 162 -21.51 3.00 -7.53
N LYS A 163 -20.70 3.56 -8.43
CA LYS A 163 -19.94 2.81 -9.43
C LYS A 163 -18.68 2.16 -8.85
N ASN A 164 -17.90 2.92 -8.07
CA ASN A 164 -16.56 2.50 -7.62
C ASN A 164 -16.58 1.73 -6.29
N GLY A 165 -17.68 1.76 -5.56
CA GLY A 165 -17.82 1.17 -4.23
C GLY A 165 -17.16 2.02 -3.13
N ALA A 166 -17.39 1.62 -1.88
CA ALA A 166 -16.81 2.26 -0.71
C ALA A 166 -15.29 2.09 -0.66
N MET A 167 -14.59 3.01 0.04
CA MET A 167 -13.13 2.95 0.23
C MET A 167 -12.65 1.65 0.89
N GLU A 168 -13.49 1.00 1.72
CA GLU A 168 -13.18 -0.31 2.31
C GLU A 168 -13.15 -1.42 1.26
N GLY A 169 -13.91 -1.29 0.18
CA GLY A 169 -14.00 -2.25 -0.91
C GLY A 169 -14.55 -3.61 -0.50
N THR A 170 -14.88 -4.41 -1.51
CA THR A 170 -15.39 -5.78 -1.37
C THR A 170 -14.48 -6.79 -2.08
N SER A 171 -13.19 -6.49 -2.18
CA SER A 171 -12.21 -7.34 -2.86
C SER A 171 -11.85 -8.61 -2.06
N GLY A 172 -12.43 -8.80 -0.89
CA GLY A 172 -12.34 -10.03 -0.08
C GLY A 172 -12.02 -9.82 1.39
N ASN A 173 -12.25 -10.90 2.15
CA ASN A 173 -12.01 -11.01 3.59
C ASN A 173 -12.80 -9.99 4.43
N GLU A 174 -14.03 -9.70 4.04
CA GLU A 174 -14.99 -8.87 4.78
C GLU A 174 -15.16 -9.43 6.21
N GLY A 175 -15.48 -8.56 7.16
CA GLY A 175 -15.59 -8.89 8.59
C GLY A 175 -14.27 -8.82 9.36
N PHE A 176 -13.13 -8.71 8.69
CA PHE A 176 -11.83 -8.42 9.31
C PHE A 176 -11.47 -6.94 9.12
N SER A 177 -10.76 -6.37 10.10
CA SER A 177 -10.35 -4.96 10.04
C SER A 177 -9.21 -4.74 9.07
N SER A 178 -9.27 -3.68 8.26
CA SER A 178 -8.18 -3.18 7.41
C SER A 178 -7.26 -2.17 8.14
N LYS A 179 -7.42 -1.97 9.44
CA LYS A 179 -6.64 -1.02 10.25
C LYS A 179 -5.15 -1.35 10.19
N ILE A 180 -4.34 -0.32 9.98
CA ILE A 180 -2.88 -0.35 9.98
C ILE A 180 -2.31 0.48 11.14
N HIS A 181 -0.98 0.43 11.35
CA HIS A 181 -0.30 1.08 12.47
C HIS A 181 0.83 2.02 12.05
N GLY A 182 1.02 2.19 10.75
CA GLY A 182 1.97 3.14 10.17
C GLY A 182 2.18 2.93 8.68
N VAL A 183 2.72 3.95 8.04
CA VAL A 183 2.97 4.01 6.60
C VAL A 183 4.45 4.21 6.32
N VAL A 184 4.98 3.51 5.33
CA VAL A 184 6.30 3.79 4.75
C VAL A 184 6.10 4.24 3.30
N ASN A 185 6.36 5.51 3.07
CA ASN A 185 6.22 6.18 1.79
C ASN A 185 7.57 6.25 1.08
N PHE A 186 7.75 5.47 0.02
CA PHE A 186 8.89 5.58 -0.88
C PHE A 186 8.49 6.41 -2.11
N TRP A 187 8.92 7.67 -2.17
CA TRP A 187 8.68 8.63 -3.28
C TRP A 187 7.22 8.64 -3.80
N GLY A 188 6.26 8.61 -2.90
CA GLY A 188 4.85 8.84 -3.21
C GLY A 188 4.40 10.25 -2.87
N ALA A 189 3.16 10.56 -3.17
CA ALA A 189 2.52 11.84 -2.88
C ALA A 189 1.05 11.66 -2.53
N MET A 190 0.47 12.67 -1.89
CA MET A 190 -0.97 12.78 -1.66
C MET A 190 -1.60 13.78 -2.62
N VAL A 191 -2.86 13.60 -2.98
CA VAL A 191 -3.62 14.60 -3.77
C VAL A 191 -4.22 15.70 -2.89
N ASN A 192 -4.34 15.45 -1.59
CA ASN A 192 -4.71 16.45 -0.61
C ASN A 192 -4.04 16.12 0.73
N VAL A 193 -3.12 16.97 1.16
CA VAL A 193 -2.37 16.76 2.41
C VAL A 193 -3.24 16.99 3.66
N ASN A 194 -4.37 17.70 3.54
CA ASN A 194 -5.27 17.96 4.65
C ASN A 194 -6.04 16.72 5.13
N TRP A 195 -5.99 15.61 4.40
CA TRP A 195 -6.50 14.32 4.88
C TRP A 195 -5.65 13.71 5.99
N LEU A 196 -4.42 14.18 6.17
CA LEU A 196 -3.59 13.78 7.30
C LEU A 196 -3.92 14.66 8.52
N ASN A 197 -4.48 14.04 9.56
CA ASN A 197 -5.01 14.68 10.74
C ASN A 197 -4.34 14.22 12.03
N LYS A 198 -4.55 14.96 13.12
CA LYS A 198 -4.07 14.60 14.45
C LYS A 198 -4.66 13.26 14.90
N GLY A 199 -3.80 12.38 15.34
CA GLY A 199 -4.17 11.03 15.81
C GLY A 199 -4.13 9.96 14.73
N ASP A 200 -3.84 10.32 13.49
CA ASP A 200 -3.58 9.36 12.42
C ASP A 200 -2.30 8.54 12.67
N VAL A 201 -2.17 7.44 11.95
CA VAL A 201 -0.98 6.60 12.04
C VAL A 201 0.26 7.33 11.53
N PRO A 202 1.46 7.07 12.11
CA PRO A 202 2.67 7.74 11.70
C PRO A 202 3.09 7.38 10.27
N VAL A 203 3.75 8.33 9.59
CA VAL A 203 4.36 8.13 8.27
C VAL A 203 5.88 8.26 8.34
N PHE A 204 6.58 7.35 7.66
CA PHE A 204 8.01 7.44 7.38
C PHE A 204 8.22 7.68 5.89
N ASN A 205 8.91 8.76 5.53
CA ASN A 205 9.12 9.17 4.15
C ASN A 205 10.57 8.94 3.69
N VAL A 206 10.73 8.40 2.49
CA VAL A 206 12.00 8.31 1.76
C VAL A 206 11.77 8.84 0.36
N HIS A 207 12.47 9.92 -0.02
CA HIS A 207 12.25 10.58 -1.31
C HIS A 207 13.52 11.31 -1.77
N GLY A 208 13.83 11.21 -3.04
CA GLY A 208 14.91 11.99 -3.64
C GLY A 208 14.47 13.44 -3.87
N THR A 209 15.24 14.41 -3.38
CA THR A 209 14.90 15.85 -3.50
C THR A 209 14.87 16.37 -4.94
N ALA A 210 15.48 15.64 -5.87
CA ALA A 210 15.53 15.97 -7.30
C ALA A 210 14.58 15.08 -8.15
N ASP A 211 13.61 14.41 -7.53
CA ASP A 211 12.64 13.57 -8.26
C ASP A 211 11.79 14.43 -9.20
N LYS A 212 11.88 14.12 -10.51
CA LYS A 212 11.13 14.81 -11.57
C LYS A 212 9.83 14.11 -11.96
N THR A 213 9.59 12.92 -11.40
CA THR A 213 8.42 12.08 -11.71
C THR A 213 7.33 12.30 -10.67
N VAL A 214 7.66 12.13 -9.40
CA VAL A 214 6.77 12.45 -8.29
C VAL A 214 7.40 13.61 -7.51
N PRO A 215 6.71 14.75 -7.36
CA PRO A 215 7.35 15.91 -6.71
C PRO A 215 7.73 15.60 -5.27
N TYR A 216 8.94 16.04 -4.87
CA TYR A 216 9.40 15.95 -3.49
C TYR A 216 8.64 16.93 -2.58
N ASP A 217 8.40 18.15 -3.08
CA ASP A 217 7.61 19.20 -2.45
C ASP A 217 6.15 19.14 -2.90
N SER A 218 5.73 20.05 -3.80
CA SER A 218 4.39 20.05 -4.38
C SER A 218 4.40 20.58 -5.80
N SER A 219 3.69 19.92 -6.69
CA SER A 219 3.48 20.42 -8.05
C SER A 219 2.31 19.72 -8.74
N PHE A 220 1.92 20.25 -9.90
CA PHE A 220 1.00 19.56 -10.81
C PHE A 220 1.76 18.44 -11.53
N ALA A 221 1.34 17.19 -11.32
CA ALA A 221 1.92 16.01 -11.96
C ALA A 221 0.85 14.93 -12.15
N TYR A 222 0.90 14.24 -13.30
CA TYR A 222 -0.05 13.17 -13.62
C TYR A 222 -1.51 13.58 -13.35
N HIS A 223 -1.96 14.64 -14.04
CA HIS A 223 -3.33 15.13 -14.08
C HIS A 223 -3.89 15.78 -12.80
N ASN A 224 -3.16 15.85 -11.70
CA ASN A 224 -3.62 16.58 -10.51
C ASN A 224 -2.46 17.21 -9.73
N PHE A 225 -2.79 18.09 -8.80
CA PHE A 225 -1.83 18.63 -7.87
C PHE A 225 -1.44 17.56 -6.86
N LYS A 226 -0.15 17.46 -6.55
CA LYS A 226 0.41 16.48 -5.65
C LYS A 226 1.23 17.14 -4.57
N TYR A 227 1.09 16.63 -3.36
CA TYR A 227 1.86 17.01 -2.19
C TYR A 227 2.85 15.87 -1.90
N GLY A 228 4.13 16.13 -2.11
CA GLY A 228 5.21 15.17 -1.94
C GLY A 228 5.65 15.00 -0.49
N SER A 229 6.72 14.25 -0.32
CA SER A 229 7.18 13.80 1.01
C SER A 229 7.55 14.94 1.94
N GLN A 230 8.07 16.07 1.44
CA GLN A 230 8.37 17.24 2.27
C GLN A 230 7.11 17.80 2.90
N ILE A 231 6.07 18.07 2.09
CA ILE A 231 4.82 18.67 2.58
C ILE A 231 4.07 17.70 3.50
N ILE A 232 4.10 16.39 3.19
CA ILE A 232 3.53 15.35 4.06
C ILE A 232 4.25 15.34 5.42
N PHE A 233 5.57 15.44 5.44
CA PHE A 233 6.37 15.49 6.67
C PHE A 233 6.06 16.73 7.50
N GLU A 234 6.06 17.91 6.89
CA GLU A 234 5.72 19.18 7.54
C GLU A 234 4.31 19.16 8.15
N ARG A 235 3.34 18.60 7.39
CA ARG A 235 1.97 18.43 7.88
C ARG A 235 1.92 17.48 9.08
N ALA A 236 2.61 16.36 9.02
CA ALA A 236 2.63 15.37 10.12
C ALA A 236 3.28 15.90 11.39
N LEU A 237 4.29 16.78 11.30
CA LEU A 237 4.91 17.41 12.46
C LEU A 237 4.00 18.46 13.15
N ASN A 238 3.07 19.04 12.41
CA ASN A 238 2.18 20.11 12.88
C ASN A 238 0.82 19.59 13.39
N GLN A 239 0.64 18.26 13.51
CA GLN A 239 -0.57 17.61 14.04
C GLN A 239 -0.34 17.07 15.46
#